data_67a5f5e3d352916af190f9ddb77e3c24
#
_entry.id   67a5f5e3d352916af190f9ddb77e3c24
#
_cell.length_a   1.000
_cell.length_b   1.000
_cell.length_c   1.000
_cell.angle_alpha   90.00
_cell.angle_beta   90.00
_cell.angle_gamma   90.00
#
_symmetry.space_group_name_H-M   'P 1'
#
loop_
_entity.id
_entity.type
_entity.pdbx_description
1 polymer ?
#
loop_
_entity_poly.entity_id
_entity_poly.type
_entity_poly.pdbx_seq_one_letter_code
_entity_poly.pdbx_strand_id
1 'polypeptide(L)'
;MFFVRTASERDLEKVRALLVETWHATYDTFYGVEKVNELTERWHSLPALKARVARKNAEFLVADDGRQIGGIGFAAMSDTQAKTAVLHQLYVLPKFQREGIGRDIFAELETCFPDAERMRVEVEPQNLHALAFYRTHGFAEVGETANHGDEQSGLPAIILEKRLLG
;
A
#
# COMPACT_ATOMS: atom_id res chain seq x y z
N MET A 1 12.98 -17.62 -0.89
CA MET A 1 13.08 -16.56 0.12
C MET A 1 12.97 -15.21 -0.56
N PHE A 2 12.17 -14.33 0.01
CA PHE A 2 11.97 -12.98 -0.53
C PHE A 2 12.85 -11.98 0.20
N PHE A 3 13.43 -11.06 -0.57
CA PHE A 3 14.22 -9.95 -0.03
C PHE A 3 13.49 -8.64 -0.33
N VAL A 4 13.43 -7.76 0.65
CA VAL A 4 12.84 -6.43 0.48
C VAL A 4 13.90 -5.48 -0.05
N ARG A 5 13.58 -4.77 -1.12
CA ARG A 5 14.47 -3.78 -1.73
C ARG A 5 13.66 -2.65 -2.36
N THR A 6 14.35 -1.56 -2.72
CA THR A 6 13.71 -0.46 -3.44
C THR A 6 13.31 -0.88 -4.86
N ALA A 7 12.11 -0.48 -5.26
CA ALA A 7 11.62 -0.70 -6.62
C ALA A 7 12.38 0.16 -7.63
N SER A 8 12.54 -0.34 -8.85
CA SER A 8 13.09 0.41 -9.97
C SER A 8 12.15 0.35 -11.16
N GLU A 9 12.40 1.16 -12.18
CA GLU A 9 11.55 1.19 -13.38
C GLU A 9 11.42 -0.18 -14.05
N ARG A 10 12.45 -1.00 -14.03
CA ARG A 10 12.43 -2.35 -14.64
C ARG A 10 11.48 -3.30 -13.93
N ASP A 11 11.05 -2.98 -12.70
CA ASP A 11 10.13 -3.81 -11.93
C ASP A 11 8.66 -3.53 -12.24
N LEU A 12 8.35 -2.41 -12.90
CA LEU A 12 7.00 -1.85 -12.92
C LEU A 12 5.98 -2.71 -13.64
N GLU A 13 6.37 -3.46 -14.67
CA GLU A 13 5.43 -4.38 -15.33
C GLU A 13 4.99 -5.50 -14.38
N LYS A 14 5.94 -6.07 -13.63
CA LYS A 14 5.65 -7.10 -12.63
C LYS A 14 4.84 -6.53 -11.47
N VAL A 15 5.18 -5.32 -11.03
CA VAL A 15 4.44 -4.61 -9.97
C VAL A 15 3.01 -4.36 -10.39
N ARG A 16 2.80 -3.90 -11.63
CA ARG A 16 1.44 -3.65 -12.14
C ARG A 16 0.63 -4.95 -12.19
N ALA A 17 1.23 -6.03 -12.68
CA ALA A 17 0.56 -7.33 -12.72
C ALA A 17 0.18 -7.80 -11.31
N LEU A 18 1.06 -7.63 -10.34
CA LEU A 18 0.79 -7.95 -8.93
C LEU A 18 -0.38 -7.13 -8.40
N LEU A 19 -0.39 -5.83 -8.64
CA LEU A 19 -1.44 -4.93 -8.16
C LEU A 19 -2.80 -5.30 -8.77
N VAL A 20 -2.85 -5.57 -10.07
CA VAL A 20 -4.08 -5.99 -10.75
C VAL A 20 -4.61 -7.28 -10.15
N GLU A 21 -3.76 -8.30 -10.03
CA GLU A 21 -4.16 -9.59 -9.45
C GLU A 21 -4.65 -9.44 -8.01
N THR A 22 -3.92 -8.71 -7.20
CA THR A 22 -4.25 -8.53 -5.77
C THR A 22 -5.54 -7.73 -5.60
N TRP A 23 -5.74 -6.69 -6.40
CA TRP A 23 -6.95 -5.89 -6.38
C TRP A 23 -8.18 -6.71 -6.75
N HIS A 24 -8.09 -7.54 -7.81
CA HIS A 24 -9.18 -8.43 -8.18
C HIS A 24 -9.48 -9.44 -7.08
N ALA A 25 -8.45 -10.06 -6.51
CA ALA A 25 -8.62 -11.03 -5.44
C ALA A 25 -9.29 -10.43 -4.20
N THR A 26 -9.03 -9.15 -3.92
CA THR A 26 -9.54 -8.47 -2.71
C THR A 26 -10.88 -7.78 -2.95
N TYR A 27 -11.05 -7.10 -4.07
CA TYR A 27 -12.12 -6.13 -4.25
C TYR A 27 -13.21 -6.51 -5.26
N ASP A 28 -13.04 -7.56 -6.07
CA ASP A 28 -14.07 -7.96 -7.04
C ASP A 28 -15.43 -8.21 -6.37
N THR A 29 -15.42 -8.82 -5.20
CA THR A 29 -16.66 -9.11 -4.45
C THR A 29 -17.32 -7.85 -3.89
N PHE A 30 -16.56 -6.77 -3.70
CA PHE A 30 -17.07 -5.52 -3.12
C PHE A 30 -17.49 -4.51 -4.19
N TYR A 31 -16.72 -4.41 -5.27
CA TYR A 31 -16.92 -3.38 -6.29
C TYR A 31 -17.29 -3.92 -7.67
N GLY A 32 -17.11 -5.22 -7.91
CA GLY A 32 -17.29 -5.84 -9.22
C GLY A 32 -16.04 -5.71 -10.10
N VAL A 33 -15.89 -6.67 -11.02
CA VAL A 33 -14.72 -6.79 -11.90
C VAL A 33 -14.47 -5.53 -12.73
N GLU A 34 -15.53 -4.94 -13.30
CA GLU A 34 -15.41 -3.76 -14.15
C GLU A 34 -14.90 -2.54 -13.37
N LYS A 35 -15.41 -2.34 -12.16
CA LYS A 35 -14.96 -1.22 -11.32
C LYS A 35 -13.51 -1.40 -10.90
N VAL A 36 -13.11 -2.62 -10.56
CA VAL A 36 -11.70 -2.91 -10.23
C VAL A 36 -10.79 -2.68 -11.44
N ASN A 37 -11.22 -3.08 -12.64
CA ASN A 37 -10.46 -2.77 -13.86
C ASN A 37 -10.27 -1.26 -14.03
N GLU A 38 -11.32 -0.49 -13.85
CA GLU A 38 -11.27 0.97 -13.94
C GLU A 38 -10.30 1.57 -12.92
N LEU A 39 -10.39 1.13 -11.67
CA LEU A 39 -9.54 1.65 -10.59
C LEU A 39 -8.07 1.28 -10.78
N THR A 40 -7.77 0.04 -11.18
CA THR A 40 -6.39 -0.37 -11.41
C THR A 40 -5.79 0.33 -12.62
N GLU A 41 -6.56 0.58 -13.67
CA GLU A 41 -6.10 1.37 -14.81
C GLU A 41 -5.80 2.81 -14.44
N ARG A 42 -6.63 3.40 -13.58
CA ARG A 42 -6.49 4.79 -13.13
C ARG A 42 -5.34 4.95 -12.14
N TRP A 43 -5.27 4.07 -11.13
CA TRP A 43 -4.34 4.24 -9.99
C TRP A 43 -3.04 3.46 -10.14
N HIS A 44 -3.03 2.41 -10.94
CA HIS A 44 -1.89 1.50 -11.03
C HIS A 44 -1.40 1.29 -12.46
N SER A 45 -1.61 2.27 -13.33
CA SER A 45 -1.04 2.29 -14.68
C SER A 45 0.48 2.43 -14.61
N LEU A 46 1.17 2.05 -15.67
CA LEU A 46 2.64 2.22 -15.74
C LEU A 46 3.07 3.68 -15.50
N PRO A 47 2.40 4.70 -16.11
CA PRO A 47 2.74 6.09 -15.79
C PRO A 47 2.56 6.45 -14.31
N ALA A 48 1.49 5.97 -13.66
CA ALA A 48 1.27 6.20 -12.24
C ALA A 48 2.37 5.57 -11.39
N LEU A 49 2.79 4.35 -11.74
CA LEU A 49 3.87 3.65 -11.04
C LEU A 49 5.22 4.33 -11.24
N LYS A 50 5.49 4.84 -12.44
CA LYS A 50 6.70 5.63 -12.71
C LYS A 50 6.75 6.86 -11.83
N ALA A 51 5.63 7.56 -11.67
CA ALA A 51 5.53 8.73 -10.80
C ALA A 51 5.87 8.39 -9.35
N ARG A 52 5.45 7.22 -8.88
CA ARG A 52 5.78 6.76 -7.51
C ARG A 52 7.26 6.49 -7.33
N VAL A 53 7.91 5.87 -8.31
CA VAL A 53 9.36 5.64 -8.26
C VAL A 53 10.13 6.96 -8.19
N ALA A 54 9.66 7.99 -8.89
CA ALA A 54 10.28 9.29 -8.96
C ALA A 54 9.92 10.22 -7.80
N ARG A 55 8.91 9.87 -6.99
CA ARG A 55 8.40 10.76 -5.94
C ARG A 55 9.42 10.98 -4.84
N LYS A 56 9.60 12.24 -4.43
CA LYS A 56 10.49 12.61 -3.32
C LYS A 56 9.81 12.35 -1.99
N ASN A 57 10.62 12.11 -0.96
CA ASN A 57 10.16 11.83 0.40
C ASN A 57 9.20 10.65 0.44
N ALA A 58 9.48 9.65 -0.38
CA ALA A 58 8.68 8.45 -0.52
C ALA A 58 9.59 7.22 -0.63
N GLU A 59 9.05 6.08 -0.26
CA GLU A 59 9.72 4.78 -0.40
C GLU A 59 8.79 3.81 -1.12
N PHE A 60 9.30 3.24 -2.20
CA PHE A 60 8.59 2.21 -2.95
C PHE A 60 9.42 0.93 -2.88
N LEU A 61 8.90 -0.07 -2.17
CA LEU A 61 9.60 -1.31 -1.89
C LEU A 61 8.93 -2.49 -2.58
N VAL A 62 9.75 -3.46 -2.97
CA VAL A 62 9.27 -4.75 -3.49
C VAL A 62 9.93 -5.88 -2.72
N ALA A 63 9.21 -7.00 -2.60
CA ALA A 63 9.77 -8.25 -2.10
C ALA A 63 10.07 -9.15 -3.30
N ASP A 64 11.34 -9.48 -3.49
CA ASP A 64 11.87 -10.15 -4.67
C ASP A 64 12.58 -11.44 -4.25
N ASP A 65 12.28 -12.54 -4.92
CA ASP A 65 12.95 -13.83 -4.67
C ASP A 65 14.02 -14.16 -5.74
N GLY A 66 14.30 -13.20 -6.62
CA GLY A 66 15.22 -13.38 -7.74
C GLY A 66 14.53 -13.77 -9.05
N ARG A 67 13.26 -14.18 -9.00
CA ARG A 67 12.48 -14.57 -10.18
C ARG A 67 11.20 -13.79 -10.30
N GLN A 68 10.54 -13.54 -9.17
CA GLN A 68 9.25 -12.87 -9.14
C GLN A 68 9.16 -11.92 -7.95
N ILE A 69 8.25 -10.98 -8.08
CA ILE A 69 7.90 -10.05 -7.01
C ILE A 69 6.65 -10.58 -6.34
N GLY A 70 6.74 -10.83 -5.03
CA GLY A 70 5.66 -11.40 -4.23
C GLY A 70 4.86 -10.39 -3.42
N GLY A 71 5.40 -9.18 -3.25
CA GLY A 71 4.73 -8.12 -2.51
C GLY A 71 5.30 -6.76 -2.84
N ILE A 72 4.52 -5.71 -2.54
CA ILE A 72 4.95 -4.32 -2.71
C ILE A 72 4.47 -3.49 -1.53
N GLY A 73 5.18 -2.38 -1.28
CA GLY A 73 4.75 -1.37 -0.35
C GLY A 73 5.16 0.00 -0.85
N PHE A 74 4.29 0.99 -0.66
CA PHE A 74 4.57 2.37 -1.02
C PHE A 74 4.07 3.29 0.08
N ALA A 75 4.95 4.11 0.60
CA ALA A 75 4.62 5.13 1.60
C ALA A 75 5.33 6.42 1.24
N ALA A 76 4.76 7.54 1.66
CA ALA A 76 5.32 8.87 1.40
C ALA A 76 4.99 9.83 2.53
N MET A 77 5.83 10.83 2.73
CA MET A 77 5.49 11.91 3.66
C MET A 77 4.25 12.66 3.14
N SER A 78 3.36 12.98 4.05
CA SER A 78 2.14 13.73 3.71
C SER A 78 2.47 15.16 3.30
N ASP A 79 1.78 15.65 2.26
CA ASP A 79 1.90 17.05 1.83
C ASP A 79 1.00 17.99 2.64
N THR A 80 0.04 17.43 3.38
CA THR A 80 -0.97 18.22 4.10
C THR A 80 -0.89 18.10 5.60
N GLN A 81 -0.33 17.02 6.12
CA GLN A 81 -0.21 16.80 7.57
C GLN A 81 1.26 16.74 7.98
N ALA A 82 1.64 17.63 8.88
CA ALA A 82 3.03 17.68 9.37
C ALA A 82 3.41 16.38 10.07
N LYS A 83 4.66 15.97 9.89
CA LYS A 83 5.29 14.84 10.58
C LYS A 83 4.52 13.52 10.44
N THR A 84 3.83 13.36 9.32
CA THR A 84 3.00 12.20 9.03
C THR A 84 3.46 11.52 7.75
N ALA A 85 3.77 10.22 7.83
CA ALA A 85 3.97 9.37 6.68
C ALA A 85 2.64 8.69 6.36
N VAL A 86 2.31 8.58 5.08
CA VAL A 86 1.09 7.89 4.63
C VAL A 86 1.49 6.60 3.94
N LEU A 87 0.98 5.48 4.44
CA LEU A 87 1.13 4.18 3.80
C LEU A 87 0.03 4.05 2.75
N HIS A 88 0.40 4.18 1.49
CA HIS A 88 -0.55 4.17 0.38
C HIS A 88 -0.89 2.77 -0.13
N GLN A 89 0.10 1.91 -0.23
CA GLN A 89 -0.09 0.53 -0.70
C GLN A 89 0.76 -0.43 0.12
N LEU A 90 0.16 -1.58 0.42
CA LEU A 90 0.86 -2.73 1.00
C LEU A 90 0.10 -3.97 0.55
N TYR A 91 0.63 -4.65 -0.45
CA TYR A 91 -0.04 -5.80 -1.07
C TYR A 91 0.91 -6.97 -1.24
N VAL A 92 0.39 -8.16 -1.00
CA VAL A 92 1.11 -9.43 -1.19
C VAL A 92 0.26 -10.31 -2.10
N LEU A 93 0.88 -10.93 -3.10
CA LEU A 93 0.17 -11.87 -3.97
C LEU A 93 -0.51 -12.94 -3.13
N PRO A 94 -1.75 -13.32 -3.47
CA PRO A 94 -2.50 -14.31 -2.68
C PRO A 94 -1.72 -15.60 -2.40
N LYS A 95 -0.99 -16.10 -3.38
CA LYS A 95 -0.22 -17.35 -3.23
C LYS A 95 0.95 -17.25 -2.27
N PHE A 96 1.38 -16.03 -1.92
CA PHE A 96 2.49 -15.80 -1.00
C PHE A 96 2.06 -15.19 0.33
N GLN A 97 0.76 -15.05 0.56
CA GLN A 97 0.26 -14.56 1.84
C GLN A 97 0.58 -15.54 2.96
N ARG A 98 0.69 -15.03 4.19
CA ARG A 98 1.03 -15.78 5.40
C ARG A 98 2.48 -16.27 5.47
N GLU A 99 3.36 -15.77 4.60
CA GLU A 99 4.80 -16.06 4.65
C GLU A 99 5.60 -14.92 5.29
N GLY A 100 4.93 -13.90 5.81
CA GLY A 100 5.58 -12.77 6.48
C GLY A 100 6.07 -11.67 5.55
N ILE A 101 5.74 -11.72 4.26
CA ILE A 101 6.19 -10.70 3.29
C ILE A 101 5.65 -9.32 3.63
N GLY A 102 4.34 -9.22 3.92
CA GLY A 102 3.72 -7.95 4.29
C GLY A 102 4.32 -7.36 5.55
N ARG A 103 4.55 -8.19 6.55
CA ARG A 103 5.21 -7.80 7.79
C ARG A 103 6.62 -7.26 7.53
N ASP A 104 7.38 -7.93 6.67
CA ASP A 104 8.77 -7.54 6.40
C ASP A 104 8.84 -6.23 5.63
N ILE A 105 7.97 -6.04 4.63
CA ILE A 105 7.88 -4.77 3.90
C ILE A 105 7.47 -3.64 4.85
N PHE A 106 6.46 -3.89 5.69
CA PHE A 106 5.98 -2.89 6.63
C PHE A 106 7.06 -2.48 7.63
N ALA A 107 7.79 -3.45 8.19
CA ALA A 107 8.87 -3.18 9.12
C ALA A 107 9.95 -2.28 8.50
N GLU A 108 10.27 -2.51 7.22
CA GLU A 108 11.22 -1.67 6.49
C GLU A 108 10.67 -0.25 6.30
N LEU A 109 9.41 -0.13 5.88
CA LEU A 109 8.77 1.18 5.69
C LEU A 109 8.72 2.01 6.96
N GLU A 110 8.52 1.39 8.13
CA GLU A 110 8.50 2.09 9.41
C GLU A 110 9.82 2.82 9.70
N THR A 111 10.92 2.33 9.16
CA THR A 111 12.25 2.91 9.41
C THR A 111 12.66 3.95 8.38
N CYS A 112 11.89 4.14 7.31
CA CYS A 112 12.27 4.99 6.19
C CYS A 112 11.96 6.47 6.39
N PHE A 113 11.20 6.83 7.43
CA PHE A 113 10.72 8.20 7.62
C PHE A 113 11.13 8.75 8.98
N PRO A 114 12.41 9.14 9.15
CA PRO A 114 12.91 9.62 10.45
C PRO A 114 12.25 10.90 10.93
N ASP A 115 11.71 11.70 10.00
CA ASP A 115 11.03 12.96 10.34
C ASP A 115 9.54 12.76 10.66
N ALA A 116 9.01 11.56 10.53
CA ALA A 116 7.61 11.27 10.80
C ALA A 116 7.43 10.87 12.27
N GLU A 117 6.41 11.42 12.92
CA GLU A 117 6.00 11.03 14.26
C GLU A 117 4.90 9.97 14.22
N ARG A 118 4.18 9.87 13.10
CA ARG A 118 3.11 8.88 12.93
C ARG A 118 3.01 8.42 11.49
N MET A 119 2.41 7.25 11.33
CA MET A 119 2.07 6.70 10.02
C MET A 119 0.55 6.55 9.94
N ARG A 120 -0.01 6.93 8.82
CA ARG A 120 -1.45 6.90 8.54
C ARG A 120 -1.73 5.95 7.40
N VAL A 121 -2.83 5.22 7.49
CA VAL A 121 -3.30 4.33 6.43
C VAL A 121 -4.81 4.47 6.28
N GLU A 122 -5.31 4.35 5.05
CA GLU A 122 -6.74 4.30 4.75
C GLU A 122 -7.08 2.89 4.28
N VAL A 123 -8.12 2.30 4.86
CA VAL A 123 -8.49 0.91 4.60
C VAL A 123 -9.98 0.83 4.28
N GLU A 124 -10.33 0.11 3.22
CA GLU A 124 -11.71 -0.20 2.87
C GLU A 124 -12.40 -0.86 4.08
N PRO A 125 -13.58 -0.37 4.53
CA PRO A 125 -14.23 -0.92 5.72
C PRO A 125 -14.56 -2.41 5.64
N GLN A 126 -14.77 -2.95 4.45
CA GLN A 126 -15.08 -4.37 4.25
C GLN A 126 -13.84 -5.25 4.20
N ASN A 127 -12.65 -4.66 4.11
CA ASN A 127 -11.39 -5.42 4.08
C ASN A 127 -10.95 -5.75 5.50
N LEU A 128 -11.63 -6.72 6.11
CA LEU A 128 -11.39 -7.11 7.50
C LEU A 128 -9.99 -7.66 7.72
N HIS A 129 -9.43 -8.31 6.71
CA HIS A 129 -8.07 -8.85 6.78
C HIS A 129 -7.03 -7.74 6.95
N ALA A 130 -7.14 -6.68 6.15
CA ALA A 130 -6.24 -5.53 6.25
C ALA A 130 -6.42 -4.80 7.58
N LEU A 131 -7.66 -4.60 8.01
CA LEU A 131 -7.93 -3.96 9.31
C LEU A 131 -7.28 -4.75 10.45
N ALA A 132 -7.40 -6.07 10.45
CA ALA A 132 -6.78 -6.92 11.47
C ALA A 132 -5.25 -6.83 11.42
N PHE A 133 -4.67 -6.82 10.22
CA PHE A 133 -3.23 -6.66 10.04
C PHE A 133 -2.74 -5.36 10.67
N TYR A 134 -3.37 -4.24 10.33
CA TYR A 134 -2.93 -2.94 10.84
C TYR A 134 -3.11 -2.81 12.35
N ARG A 135 -4.22 -3.29 12.89
CA ARG A 135 -4.42 -3.30 14.36
C ARG A 135 -3.37 -4.11 15.06
N THR A 136 -3.03 -5.29 14.53
CA THR A 136 -1.96 -6.13 15.07
C THR A 136 -0.61 -5.41 15.08
N HIS A 137 -0.38 -4.52 14.10
CA HIS A 137 0.87 -3.76 13.99
C HIS A 137 0.83 -2.40 14.67
N GLY A 138 -0.15 -2.19 15.54
CA GLY A 138 -0.17 -1.00 16.40
C GLY A 138 -0.98 0.18 15.90
N PHE A 139 -1.72 0.02 14.80
CA PHE A 139 -2.59 1.08 14.29
C PHE A 139 -3.91 1.10 15.07
N ALA A 140 -4.42 2.30 15.29
CA ALA A 140 -5.73 2.52 15.88
C ALA A 140 -6.58 3.41 14.97
N GLU A 141 -7.88 3.18 14.97
CA GLU A 141 -8.83 3.94 14.19
C GLU A 141 -8.91 5.38 14.70
N VAL A 142 -8.80 6.35 13.79
CA VAL A 142 -8.89 7.78 14.14
C VAL A 142 -9.97 8.52 13.37
N GLY A 143 -10.56 7.92 12.35
CA GLY A 143 -11.61 8.57 11.57
C GLY A 143 -12.01 7.78 10.35
N GLU A 144 -12.74 8.46 9.46
CA GLU A 144 -13.24 7.91 8.21
C GLU A 144 -13.12 8.95 7.11
N THR A 145 -13.07 8.49 5.86
CA THR A 145 -13.18 9.36 4.68
C THR A 145 -14.16 8.75 3.70
N ALA A 146 -14.85 9.60 2.93
CA ALA A 146 -15.73 9.17 1.85
C ALA A 146 -14.97 8.97 0.54
N ASN A 147 -13.69 9.37 0.47
CA ASN A 147 -12.89 9.40 -0.76
C ASN A 147 -11.50 8.85 -0.53
N HIS A 148 -11.40 7.51 -0.47
CA HIS A 148 -10.13 6.81 -0.30
C HIS A 148 -9.14 7.17 -1.42
N GLY A 149 -7.95 7.57 -1.03
CA GLY A 149 -6.83 7.78 -1.93
C GLY A 149 -6.92 8.96 -2.89
N ASP A 150 -8.10 9.45 -3.17
CA ASP A 150 -8.37 10.48 -4.18
C ASP A 150 -9.57 11.28 -3.73
N GLU A 151 -9.51 12.58 -3.78
CA GLU A 151 -10.57 13.50 -3.31
C GLU A 151 -11.94 13.21 -3.90
N GLN A 152 -12.02 12.57 -5.06
CA GLN A 152 -13.28 12.31 -5.75
C GLN A 152 -13.50 10.83 -6.04
N SER A 153 -12.84 9.93 -5.31
CA SER A 153 -12.99 8.50 -5.56
C SER A 153 -14.39 7.98 -5.25
N GLY A 154 -15.07 8.58 -4.28
CA GLY A 154 -16.36 8.08 -3.81
C GLY A 154 -16.26 6.76 -3.05
N LEU A 155 -15.05 6.29 -2.73
CA LEU A 155 -14.82 5.03 -2.02
C LEU A 155 -14.57 5.33 -0.54
N PRO A 156 -15.39 4.77 0.37
CA PRO A 156 -15.18 5.00 1.80
C PRO A 156 -13.95 4.27 2.30
N ALA A 157 -13.30 4.83 3.31
CA ALA A 157 -12.19 4.16 3.98
C ALA A 157 -12.20 4.53 5.46
N ILE A 158 -11.72 3.59 6.28
CA ILE A 158 -11.40 3.82 7.68
C ILE A 158 -9.99 4.35 7.73
N ILE A 159 -9.75 5.39 8.52
CA ILE A 159 -8.45 5.98 8.71
C ILE A 159 -7.86 5.45 10.00
N LEU A 160 -6.66 4.86 9.92
CA LEU A 160 -5.94 4.39 11.09
C LEU A 160 -4.59 5.09 11.17
N GLU A 161 -4.10 5.26 12.38
CA GLU A 161 -2.79 5.85 12.62
C GLU A 161 -2.02 5.05 13.66
N LYS A 162 -0.70 5.06 13.48
CA LYS A 162 0.24 4.47 14.41
C LYS A 162 1.31 5.49 14.74
N ARG A 163 1.65 5.61 16.01
CA ARG A 163 2.77 6.45 16.43
C ARG A 163 4.07 5.75 16.06
N LEU A 164 4.96 6.46 15.38
CA LEU A 164 6.29 5.97 15.08
C LEU A 164 7.23 6.40 16.21
N LEU A 165 8.02 5.46 16.70
CA LEU A 165 8.99 5.76 17.73
C LEU A 165 10.19 6.45 17.09
N GLY A 166 10.44 7.65 17.56
CA GLY A 166 11.63 8.38 17.17
C GLY A 166 12.82 7.95 17.97
#